data_74f18f39ee373a9d01aec315a77bc5e5
#
_entry.id   74f18f39ee373a9d01aec315a77bc5e5
#
_cell.length_a   1.000
_cell.length_b   1.000
_cell.length_c   1.000
_cell.angle_alpha   90.00
_cell.angle_beta   90.00
_cell.angle_gamma   90.00
#
_symmetry.space_group_name_H-M   'P 1'
#
loop_
_entity.id
_entity.type
_entity.pdbx_description
1 polymer ?
#
loop_
_entity_poly.entity_id
_entity_poly.type
_entity_poly.pdbx_seq_one_letter_code
_entity_poly.pdbx_strand_id
1 'polypeptide(L)'
;MNTPIKPFIAPLISQSELALALRHVEDMRIIAMGDSSVFGVGDHGNDIPSVGFGWTGRIAHDLKAERFVNVAKNGARARHLPTNQLPAVIAYRPHMVLICIGTNDVLRGDFSPEEIRSCLETVCKSAIEIGSLVVMLGLPDPIRTAPGPMALRRILSDRVIIINEILDELAGDGLGIVVPTWNSRIAHERRMWHVDRMHPSALGHQHIADSVRRHLSLPRRSAKKIPTEVNVSKKFEMYWLITNGAKWFAKRSIDLVPALIWLMISENMRKRRSSK
;
A
#
# COMPACT_ATOMS: atom_id res chain seq x y z
N MET A 1 26.52 -29.10 38.31
CA MET A 1 26.18 -29.36 36.87
C MET A 1 24.99 -28.51 36.51
N ASN A 2 25.22 -27.36 35.83
CA ASN A 2 24.15 -26.49 35.37
C ASN A 2 23.69 -26.99 34.01
N THR A 3 22.52 -27.59 33.95
CA THR A 3 21.85 -27.93 32.69
C THR A 3 21.39 -26.63 32.04
N PRO A 4 21.80 -26.32 30.80
CA PRO A 4 21.33 -25.11 30.12
C PRO A 4 19.82 -25.24 29.87
N ILE A 5 19.05 -24.27 30.38
CA ILE A 5 17.63 -24.14 30.11
C ILE A 5 17.50 -23.86 28.60
N LYS A 6 17.01 -24.85 27.86
CA LYS A 6 16.62 -24.61 26.45
C LYS A 6 15.56 -23.51 26.42
N PRO A 7 15.74 -22.47 25.60
CA PRO A 7 14.69 -21.47 25.45
C PRO A 7 13.42 -22.17 24.96
N PHE A 8 12.31 -21.97 25.67
CA PHE A 8 11.00 -22.42 25.25
C PHE A 8 10.60 -21.57 24.03
N ILE A 9 10.86 -22.10 22.82
CA ILE A 9 10.34 -21.51 21.59
C ILE A 9 8.87 -21.95 21.54
N ALA A 10 7.97 -21.04 21.95
CA ALA A 10 6.55 -21.22 21.67
C ALA A 10 6.38 -21.43 20.15
N PRO A 11 5.55 -22.39 19.71
CA PRO A 11 5.28 -22.56 18.29
C PRO A 11 4.78 -21.22 17.75
N LEU A 12 5.47 -20.66 16.76
CA LEU A 12 5.06 -19.43 16.09
C LEU A 12 3.69 -19.71 15.43
N ILE A 13 2.65 -19.07 15.95
CA ILE A 13 1.31 -19.10 15.36
C ILE A 13 1.45 -18.56 13.95
N SER A 14 0.91 -19.27 12.96
CA SER A 14 0.93 -18.81 11.57
C SER A 14 0.14 -17.49 11.42
N GLN A 15 0.49 -16.70 10.43
CA GLN A 15 -0.23 -15.44 10.16
C GLN A 15 -1.73 -15.67 9.91
N SER A 16 -2.11 -16.79 9.32
CA SER A 16 -3.52 -17.17 9.11
C SER A 16 -4.24 -17.47 10.43
N GLU A 17 -3.61 -18.22 11.35
CA GLU A 17 -4.16 -18.49 12.67
C GLU A 17 -4.27 -17.20 13.50
N LEU A 18 -3.25 -16.33 13.43
CA LEU A 18 -3.30 -15.03 14.08
C LEU A 18 -4.43 -14.15 13.55
N ALA A 19 -4.67 -14.15 12.23
CA ALA A 19 -5.81 -13.43 11.64
C ALA A 19 -7.15 -13.96 12.17
N LEU A 20 -7.28 -15.27 12.36
CA LEU A 20 -8.47 -15.87 12.97
C LEU A 20 -8.64 -15.43 14.43
N ALA A 21 -7.57 -15.44 15.21
CA ALA A 21 -7.59 -15.03 16.62
C ALA A 21 -7.99 -13.54 16.77
N LEU A 22 -7.50 -12.66 15.88
CA LEU A 22 -7.79 -11.22 15.91
C LEU A 22 -9.27 -10.87 15.67
N ARG A 23 -10.09 -11.79 15.15
CA ARG A 23 -11.54 -11.58 15.00
C ARG A 23 -12.24 -11.32 16.34
N HIS A 24 -11.68 -11.81 17.43
CA HIS A 24 -12.25 -11.75 18.78
C HIS A 24 -11.57 -10.71 19.67
N VAL A 25 -10.51 -10.05 19.20
CA VAL A 25 -9.82 -9.00 19.96
C VAL A 25 -10.62 -7.71 19.93
N GLU A 26 -11.06 -7.23 21.09
CA GLU A 26 -11.84 -5.99 21.21
C GLU A 26 -10.94 -4.75 21.25
N ASP A 27 -9.86 -4.79 22.01
CA ASP A 27 -8.91 -3.68 22.20
C ASP A 27 -7.80 -3.70 21.14
N MET A 28 -8.21 -3.69 19.88
CA MET A 28 -7.26 -3.84 18.77
C MET A 28 -6.40 -2.59 18.59
N ARG A 29 -5.08 -2.79 18.55
CA ARG A 29 -4.10 -1.76 18.17
C ARG A 29 -3.64 -2.02 16.74
N ILE A 30 -3.79 -1.00 15.90
CA ILE A 30 -3.46 -1.08 14.47
C ILE A 30 -2.44 -0.01 14.14
N ILE A 31 -1.40 -0.36 13.39
CA ILE A 31 -0.50 0.61 12.76
C ILE A 31 -0.52 0.44 11.25
N ALA A 32 -0.44 1.55 10.54
CA ALA A 32 -0.35 1.58 9.09
C ALA A 32 0.98 2.19 8.67
N MET A 33 1.66 1.56 7.72
CA MET A 33 2.92 2.02 7.15
C MET A 33 2.93 1.87 5.63
N GLY A 34 3.65 2.74 4.95
CA GLY A 34 3.72 2.75 3.50
C GLY A 34 3.84 4.14 2.90
N ASP A 35 3.17 4.32 1.76
CA ASP A 35 3.23 5.55 0.95
C ASP A 35 1.95 6.41 1.05
N SER A 36 1.70 7.22 0.03
CA SER A 36 0.56 8.13 -0.03
C SER A 36 -0.81 7.43 -0.04
N SER A 37 -0.89 6.20 -0.54
CA SER A 37 -2.12 5.42 -0.54
C SER A 37 -2.53 4.99 0.86
N VAL A 38 -1.54 4.66 1.70
CA VAL A 38 -1.72 4.36 3.12
C VAL A 38 -1.96 5.63 3.93
N PHE A 39 -1.29 6.73 3.57
CA PHE A 39 -1.47 8.04 4.21
C PHE A 39 -2.90 8.57 4.05
N GLY A 40 -3.66 8.10 3.06
CA GLY A 40 -5.05 8.48 2.83
C GLY A 40 -5.23 9.58 1.79
N VAL A 41 -4.25 9.78 0.90
CA VAL A 41 -4.40 10.72 -0.21
C VAL A 41 -5.53 10.28 -1.14
N GLY A 42 -6.42 11.20 -1.49
CA GLY A 42 -7.60 10.94 -2.32
C GLY A 42 -8.86 10.60 -1.54
N ASP A 43 -8.76 10.28 -0.25
CA ASP A 43 -9.91 10.08 0.63
C ASP A 43 -10.34 11.41 1.26
N HIS A 44 -11.08 12.21 0.49
CA HIS A 44 -11.61 13.46 0.99
C HIS A 44 -12.95 13.21 1.69
N GLY A 45 -13.04 13.58 2.97
CA GLY A 45 -14.31 13.92 3.59
C GLY A 45 -14.80 15.28 3.07
N ASN A 46 -16.01 15.68 3.41
CA ASN A 46 -16.58 16.97 3.02
C ASN A 46 -15.80 18.19 3.54
N ASP A 47 -14.87 17.98 4.47
CA ASP A 47 -14.02 19.01 5.03
C ASP A 47 -12.61 18.85 4.47
N ILE A 48 -12.19 19.79 3.62
CA ILE A 48 -10.87 19.80 3.03
C ILE A 48 -9.82 20.08 4.10
N PRO A 49 -8.90 19.15 4.34
CA PRO A 49 -7.69 19.00 3.57
C PRO A 49 -7.66 17.66 2.82
N SER A 50 -6.83 17.61 1.81
CA SER A 50 -6.66 16.54 0.83
C SER A 50 -6.30 15.14 1.37
N VAL A 51 -6.41 14.91 2.67
CA VAL A 51 -6.08 13.66 3.35
C VAL A 51 -7.24 13.28 4.26
N GLY A 52 -7.85 12.14 3.99
CA GLY A 52 -8.92 11.57 4.80
C GLY A 52 -8.43 10.37 5.62
N PHE A 53 -9.37 9.53 6.02
CA PHE A 53 -9.08 8.32 6.79
C PHE A 53 -8.18 7.33 6.04
N GLY A 54 -8.25 7.31 4.71
CA GLY A 54 -7.64 6.28 3.90
C GLY A 54 -8.25 4.89 4.19
N TRP A 55 -7.86 3.90 3.42
CA TRP A 55 -8.34 2.53 3.61
C TRP A 55 -7.96 1.96 4.98
N THR A 56 -6.81 2.33 5.52
CA THR A 56 -6.32 1.86 6.83
C THR A 56 -7.10 2.44 8.00
N GLY A 57 -7.39 3.74 7.95
CA GLY A 57 -8.24 4.38 8.95
C GLY A 57 -9.68 3.90 8.89
N ARG A 58 -10.20 3.58 7.68
CA ARG A 58 -11.52 2.97 7.50
C ARG A 58 -11.59 1.57 8.10
N ILE A 59 -10.52 0.75 7.98
CA ILE A 59 -10.41 -0.54 8.67
C ILE A 59 -10.43 -0.34 10.19
N ALA A 60 -9.60 0.57 10.70
CA ALA A 60 -9.55 0.84 12.13
C ALA A 60 -10.90 1.29 12.69
N HIS A 61 -11.61 2.16 11.96
CA HIS A 61 -12.97 2.58 12.29
C HIS A 61 -13.96 1.40 12.25
N ASP A 62 -13.94 0.59 11.20
CA ASP A 62 -14.86 -0.55 11.05
C ASP A 62 -14.67 -1.59 12.16
N LEU A 63 -13.42 -1.80 12.61
CA LEU A 63 -13.07 -2.72 13.69
C LEU A 63 -13.26 -2.11 15.09
N LYS A 64 -13.57 -0.81 15.19
CA LYS A 64 -13.53 -0.05 16.45
C LYS A 64 -12.19 -0.24 17.17
N ALA A 65 -11.10 -0.08 16.42
CA ALA A 65 -9.78 -0.21 17.01
C ALA A 65 -9.60 0.74 18.20
N GLU A 66 -9.06 0.25 19.30
CA GLU A 66 -8.76 1.05 20.49
C GLU A 66 -7.79 2.17 20.15
N ARG A 67 -6.76 1.83 19.38
CA ARG A 67 -5.73 2.77 18.91
C ARG A 67 -5.37 2.50 17.46
N PHE A 68 -5.25 3.57 16.70
CA PHE A 68 -4.77 3.56 15.33
C PHE A 68 -3.68 4.60 15.14
N VAL A 69 -2.55 4.17 14.57
CA VAL A 69 -1.44 5.05 14.22
C VAL A 69 -1.11 4.87 12.75
N ASN A 70 -0.95 5.97 12.01
CA ASN A 70 -0.52 5.97 10.63
C ASN A 70 0.84 6.66 10.51
N VAL A 71 1.89 5.88 10.22
CA VAL A 71 3.27 6.36 10.05
C VAL A 71 3.69 6.48 8.58
N ALA A 72 2.76 6.22 7.66
CA ALA A 72 2.99 6.33 6.22
C ALA A 72 3.39 7.76 5.82
N LYS A 73 4.14 7.89 4.73
CA LYS A 73 4.58 9.18 4.19
C LYS A 73 4.40 9.26 2.68
N ASN A 74 3.90 10.41 2.22
CA ASN A 74 3.76 10.67 0.78
C ASN A 74 5.10 10.53 0.08
N GLY A 75 5.12 9.78 -1.02
CA GLY A 75 6.33 9.55 -1.81
C GLY A 75 7.32 8.57 -1.20
N ALA A 76 6.94 7.87 -0.11
CA ALA A 76 7.79 6.83 0.47
C ALA A 76 8.04 5.69 -0.52
N ARG A 77 9.23 5.12 -0.46
CA ARG A 77 9.69 3.94 -1.20
C ARG A 77 9.96 2.79 -0.22
N ALA A 78 10.07 1.59 -0.71
CA ALA A 78 10.34 0.42 0.12
C ALA A 78 11.55 0.62 1.04
N ARG A 79 12.63 1.24 0.55
CA ARG A 79 13.86 1.54 1.31
C ARG A 79 13.65 2.43 2.54
N HIS A 80 12.54 3.19 2.57
CA HIS A 80 12.22 4.05 3.72
C HIS A 80 11.47 3.32 4.85
N LEU A 81 10.95 2.11 4.60
CA LEU A 81 10.18 1.39 5.60
C LEU A 81 11.05 0.97 6.80
N PRO A 82 12.22 0.29 6.62
CA PRO A 82 13.02 -0.19 7.73
C PRO A 82 13.54 0.95 8.62
N THR A 83 13.97 2.06 8.01
CA THR A 83 14.65 3.15 8.71
C THR A 83 13.71 4.19 9.30
N ASN A 84 12.62 4.53 8.59
CA ASN A 84 11.80 5.68 8.93
C ASN A 84 10.45 5.32 9.57
N GLN A 85 9.95 4.09 9.35
CA GLN A 85 8.61 3.71 9.78
C GLN A 85 8.61 2.52 10.73
N LEU A 86 9.46 1.52 10.51
CA LEU A 86 9.56 0.32 11.36
C LEU A 86 9.88 0.63 12.84
N PRO A 87 10.74 1.59 13.21
CA PRO A 87 10.97 1.90 14.62
C PRO A 87 9.69 2.23 15.40
N ALA A 88 8.73 2.93 14.76
CA ALA A 88 7.45 3.22 15.37
C ALA A 88 6.59 1.96 15.53
N VAL A 89 6.63 1.01 14.58
CA VAL A 89 5.94 -0.28 14.67
C VAL A 89 6.44 -1.07 15.88
N ILE A 90 7.76 -1.17 16.03
CA ILE A 90 8.39 -1.90 17.14
C ILE A 90 8.02 -1.28 18.49
N ALA A 91 8.09 0.06 18.59
CA ALA A 91 7.74 0.77 19.82
C ALA A 91 6.25 0.66 20.18
N TYR A 92 5.38 0.68 19.18
CA TYR A 92 3.93 0.65 19.37
C TYR A 92 3.39 -0.76 19.70
N ARG A 93 4.08 -1.84 19.26
CA ARG A 93 3.69 -3.25 19.42
C ARG A 93 2.21 -3.50 19.04
N PRO A 94 1.83 -3.27 17.77
CA PRO A 94 0.45 -3.41 17.32
C PRO A 94 0.02 -4.89 17.27
N HIS A 95 -1.29 -5.14 17.29
CA HIS A 95 -1.84 -6.45 16.92
C HIS A 95 -1.82 -6.67 15.40
N MET A 96 -1.94 -5.57 14.62
CA MET A 96 -1.98 -5.63 13.16
C MET A 96 -1.16 -4.50 12.54
N VAL A 97 -0.33 -4.85 11.57
CA VAL A 97 0.41 -3.91 10.69
C VAL A 97 -0.18 -3.96 9.30
N LEU A 98 -0.63 -2.82 8.79
CA LEU A 98 -1.18 -2.66 7.44
C LEU A 98 -0.13 -2.00 6.54
N ILE A 99 0.25 -2.66 5.44
CA ILE A 99 1.34 -2.21 4.56
C ILE A 99 0.85 -2.07 3.12
N CYS A 100 1.16 -0.93 2.49
CA CYS A 100 1.11 -0.78 1.04
C CYS A 100 2.27 0.11 0.61
N ILE A 101 3.12 -0.41 -0.27
CA ILE A 101 4.33 0.28 -0.75
C ILE A 101 4.71 -0.24 -2.13
N GLY A 102 5.51 0.52 -2.86
CA GLY A 102 6.05 0.12 -4.15
C GLY A 102 5.59 0.99 -5.31
N THR A 103 4.46 1.67 -5.18
CA THR A 103 3.95 2.58 -6.24
C THR A 103 4.98 3.65 -6.61
N ASN A 104 5.73 4.16 -5.64
CA ASN A 104 6.78 5.13 -5.91
C ASN A 104 8.06 4.47 -6.45
N ASP A 105 8.31 3.21 -6.12
CA ASP A 105 9.47 2.47 -6.60
C ASP A 105 9.37 2.18 -8.10
N VAL A 106 8.19 1.73 -8.58
CA VAL A 106 7.95 1.47 -10.02
C VAL A 106 8.16 2.70 -10.89
N LEU A 107 8.01 3.90 -10.33
CA LEU A 107 8.17 5.18 -11.02
C LEU A 107 9.63 5.66 -11.08
N ARG A 108 10.61 4.93 -10.55
CA ARG A 108 12.01 5.37 -10.46
C ARG A 108 12.92 4.65 -11.44
N GLY A 109 13.97 5.35 -11.87
CA GLY A 109 15.00 4.78 -12.72
C GLY A 109 15.87 3.72 -12.01
N ASP A 110 16.01 3.84 -10.69
CA ASP A 110 16.72 2.92 -9.80
C ASP A 110 15.76 1.86 -9.17
N PHE A 111 14.77 1.38 -9.94
CA PHE A 111 13.91 0.28 -9.53
C PHE A 111 14.73 -0.99 -9.30
N SER A 112 14.71 -1.52 -8.08
CA SER A 112 15.39 -2.76 -7.70
C SER A 112 14.44 -3.70 -6.96
N PRO A 113 14.04 -4.81 -7.59
CA PRO A 113 13.25 -5.87 -6.95
C PRO A 113 13.91 -6.43 -5.69
N GLU A 114 15.25 -6.61 -5.73
CA GLU A 114 16.02 -7.17 -4.63
C GLU A 114 15.99 -6.26 -3.40
N GLU A 115 16.12 -4.94 -3.60
CA GLU A 115 16.01 -3.96 -2.52
C GLU A 115 14.60 -3.95 -1.92
N ILE A 116 13.56 -3.96 -2.77
CA ILE A 116 12.16 -3.98 -2.34
C ILE A 116 11.89 -5.22 -1.50
N ARG A 117 12.30 -6.41 -1.98
CA ARG A 117 12.20 -7.68 -1.25
C ARG A 117 12.87 -7.60 0.12
N SER A 118 14.14 -7.23 0.15
CA SER A 118 14.94 -7.15 1.40
C SER A 118 14.32 -6.21 2.43
N CYS A 119 13.84 -5.04 1.99
CA CYS A 119 13.18 -4.08 2.88
C CYS A 119 11.85 -4.62 3.43
N LEU A 120 11.02 -5.24 2.61
CA LEU A 120 9.76 -5.83 3.03
C LEU A 120 9.98 -7.02 3.96
N GLU A 121 10.92 -7.90 3.63
CA GLU A 121 11.28 -9.04 4.46
C GLU A 121 11.74 -8.61 5.86
N THR A 122 12.60 -7.59 5.95
CA THR A 122 13.04 -7.02 7.22
C THR A 122 11.87 -6.51 8.05
N VAL A 123 10.95 -5.76 7.42
CA VAL A 123 9.78 -5.21 8.10
C VAL A 123 8.84 -6.31 8.57
N CYS A 124 8.55 -7.29 7.71
CA CYS A 124 7.64 -8.38 8.04
C CYS A 124 8.19 -9.24 9.18
N LYS A 125 9.46 -9.65 9.11
CA LYS A 125 10.11 -10.42 10.19
C LYS A 125 10.06 -9.67 11.52
N SER A 126 10.46 -8.40 11.53
CA SER A 126 10.46 -7.61 12.77
C SER A 126 9.06 -7.40 13.34
N ALA A 127 8.04 -7.24 12.50
CA ALA A 127 6.65 -7.14 12.94
C ALA A 127 6.13 -8.48 13.52
N ILE A 128 6.49 -9.60 12.91
CA ILE A 128 6.12 -10.94 13.36
C ILE A 128 6.80 -11.27 14.70
N GLU A 129 8.06 -10.91 14.87
CA GLU A 129 8.83 -11.12 16.12
C GLU A 129 8.17 -10.44 17.34
N ILE A 130 7.47 -9.32 17.13
CA ILE A 130 6.70 -8.66 18.19
C ILE A 130 5.25 -9.15 18.32
N GLY A 131 4.87 -10.20 17.56
CA GLY A 131 3.56 -10.85 17.61
C GLY A 131 2.47 -10.19 16.78
N SER A 132 2.82 -9.40 15.77
CA SER A 132 1.85 -8.71 14.94
C SER A 132 1.40 -9.55 13.73
N LEU A 133 0.12 -9.44 13.37
CA LEU A 133 -0.37 -9.82 12.06
C LEU A 133 0.12 -8.81 11.03
N VAL A 134 0.79 -9.28 9.98
CA VAL A 134 1.23 -8.45 8.84
C VAL A 134 0.26 -8.62 7.68
N VAL A 135 -0.31 -7.52 7.23
CA VAL A 135 -1.24 -7.48 6.09
C VAL A 135 -0.65 -6.58 5.01
N MET A 136 -0.31 -7.16 3.89
CA MET A 136 0.24 -6.47 2.72
C MET A 136 -0.82 -6.30 1.66
N LEU A 137 -0.95 -5.10 1.11
CA LEU A 137 -1.87 -4.82 0.03
C LEU A 137 -1.14 -4.93 -1.31
N GLY A 138 -1.61 -5.79 -2.19
CA GLY A 138 -1.08 -5.88 -3.55
C GLY A 138 -1.42 -4.64 -4.38
N LEU A 139 -0.54 -4.30 -5.30
CA LEU A 139 -0.67 -3.10 -6.13
C LEU A 139 -1.59 -3.37 -7.33
N PRO A 140 -2.51 -2.43 -7.66
CA PRO A 140 -3.36 -2.57 -8.85
C PRO A 140 -2.53 -2.35 -10.13
N ASP A 141 -2.91 -3.05 -11.22
CA ASP A 141 -2.26 -2.90 -12.52
C ASP A 141 -2.51 -1.50 -13.12
N PRO A 142 -1.46 -0.70 -13.33
CA PRO A 142 -1.59 0.66 -13.84
C PRO A 142 -1.89 0.73 -15.34
N ILE A 143 -1.87 -0.38 -16.07
CA ILE A 143 -2.00 -0.39 -17.54
C ILE A 143 -3.29 0.30 -18.03
N ARG A 144 -4.37 0.21 -17.26
CA ARG A 144 -5.68 0.78 -17.59
C ARG A 144 -5.94 2.15 -16.98
N THR A 145 -5.28 2.47 -15.87
CA THR A 145 -5.59 3.65 -15.05
C THR A 145 -4.52 4.73 -15.12
N ALA A 146 -3.25 4.37 -15.26
CA ALA A 146 -2.16 5.34 -15.29
C ALA A 146 -2.23 6.26 -16.52
N PRO A 147 -1.94 7.55 -16.36
CA PRO A 147 -1.80 8.46 -17.48
C PRO A 147 -0.53 8.17 -18.28
N GLY A 148 -0.52 8.55 -19.55
CA GLY A 148 0.67 8.50 -20.42
C GLY A 148 0.60 7.48 -21.56
N PRO A 149 1.67 7.39 -22.37
CA PRO A 149 1.76 6.48 -23.51
C PRO A 149 1.66 5.01 -23.10
N MET A 150 1.14 4.16 -24.00
CA MET A 150 0.98 2.72 -23.75
C MET A 150 2.31 2.04 -23.40
N ALA A 151 3.42 2.44 -24.04
CA ALA A 151 4.73 1.89 -23.73
C ALA A 151 5.15 2.09 -22.27
N LEU A 152 4.92 3.31 -21.74
CA LEU A 152 5.15 3.63 -20.33
C LEU A 152 4.25 2.79 -19.41
N ARG A 153 2.96 2.72 -19.72
CA ARG A 153 2.00 1.93 -18.92
C ARG A 153 2.39 0.46 -18.85
N ARG A 154 2.90 -0.13 -19.94
CA ARG A 154 3.42 -1.51 -19.94
C ARG A 154 4.61 -1.67 -19.00
N ILE A 155 5.59 -0.76 -19.06
CA ILE A 155 6.75 -0.82 -18.18
C ILE A 155 6.32 -0.74 -16.69
N LEU A 156 5.38 0.14 -16.37
CA LEU A 156 4.86 0.26 -15.01
C LEU A 156 4.10 -1.01 -14.59
N SER A 157 3.32 -1.59 -15.51
CA SER A 157 2.60 -2.85 -15.28
C SER A 157 3.56 -4.00 -15.00
N ASP A 158 4.61 -4.17 -15.84
CA ASP A 158 5.62 -5.22 -15.64
C ASP A 158 6.30 -5.10 -14.26
N ARG A 159 6.61 -3.87 -13.83
CA ARG A 159 7.20 -3.63 -12.51
C ARG A 159 6.23 -3.89 -11.36
N VAL A 160 4.94 -3.55 -11.53
CA VAL A 160 3.91 -3.87 -10.54
C VAL A 160 3.72 -5.38 -10.41
N ILE A 161 3.77 -6.12 -11.52
CA ILE A 161 3.72 -7.59 -11.49
C ILE A 161 4.87 -8.13 -10.64
N ILE A 162 6.12 -7.67 -10.85
CA ILE A 162 7.28 -8.08 -10.06
C ILE A 162 7.07 -7.80 -8.56
N ILE A 163 6.54 -6.63 -8.20
CA ILE A 163 6.27 -6.33 -6.78
C ILE A 163 5.21 -7.28 -6.21
N ASN A 164 4.13 -7.53 -6.95
CA ASN A 164 3.09 -8.45 -6.49
C ASN A 164 3.61 -9.88 -6.34
N GLU A 165 4.49 -10.34 -7.23
CA GLU A 165 5.20 -11.63 -7.11
C GLU A 165 6.04 -11.67 -5.83
N ILE A 166 6.79 -10.60 -5.52
CA ILE A 166 7.55 -10.49 -4.26
C ILE A 166 6.61 -10.60 -3.04
N LEU A 167 5.47 -9.92 -3.06
CA LEU A 167 4.50 -9.99 -1.97
C LEU A 167 3.95 -11.40 -1.80
N ASP A 168 3.58 -12.08 -2.90
CA ASP A 168 3.05 -13.43 -2.89
C ASP A 168 4.11 -14.44 -2.38
N GLU A 169 5.38 -14.28 -2.75
CA GLU A 169 6.48 -15.11 -2.25
C GLU A 169 6.69 -14.90 -0.73
N LEU A 170 6.71 -13.64 -0.25
CA LEU A 170 6.82 -13.35 1.18
C LEU A 170 5.64 -13.95 1.97
N ALA A 171 4.43 -13.92 1.42
CA ALA A 171 3.28 -14.57 2.03
C ALA A 171 3.42 -16.10 2.02
N GLY A 172 3.94 -16.68 0.94
CA GLY A 172 4.27 -18.10 0.84
C GLY A 172 5.29 -18.55 1.89
N ASP A 173 6.25 -17.68 2.22
CA ASP A 173 7.23 -17.88 3.30
C ASP A 173 6.66 -17.63 4.71
N GLY A 174 5.36 -17.35 4.83
CA GLY A 174 4.68 -17.10 6.11
C GLY A 174 4.93 -15.70 6.69
N LEU A 175 5.48 -14.76 5.91
CA LEU A 175 5.86 -13.42 6.37
C LEU A 175 4.71 -12.40 6.30
N GLY A 176 3.48 -12.87 6.20
CA GLY A 176 2.29 -12.03 6.22
C GLY A 176 1.15 -12.58 5.38
N ILE A 177 0.11 -11.79 5.22
CA ILE A 177 -1.04 -12.10 4.35
C ILE A 177 -1.12 -11.02 3.27
N VAL A 178 -1.19 -11.44 2.01
CA VAL A 178 -1.40 -10.54 0.87
C VAL A 178 -2.89 -10.45 0.56
N VAL A 179 -3.40 -9.23 0.49
CA VAL A 179 -4.76 -8.97 0.01
C VAL A 179 -4.66 -8.51 -1.45
N PRO A 180 -5.10 -9.33 -2.40
CA PRO A 180 -5.01 -9.00 -3.82
C PRO A 180 -6.03 -7.92 -4.19
N THR A 181 -5.56 -6.80 -4.73
CA THR A 181 -6.44 -5.74 -5.25
C THR A 181 -6.44 -5.67 -6.77
N TRP A 182 -5.42 -6.23 -7.41
CA TRP A 182 -5.24 -6.20 -8.88
C TRP A 182 -6.29 -7.00 -9.65
N ASN A 183 -6.90 -8.03 -9.04
CA ASN A 183 -7.90 -8.88 -9.68
C ASN A 183 -9.33 -8.30 -9.65
N SER A 184 -9.52 -7.15 -8.99
CA SER A 184 -10.84 -6.55 -8.87
C SER A 184 -11.21 -5.77 -10.14
N ARG A 185 -12.26 -6.19 -10.84
CA ARG A 185 -12.81 -5.41 -11.98
C ARG A 185 -13.22 -3.99 -11.56
N ILE A 186 -13.71 -3.84 -10.34
CA ILE A 186 -14.14 -2.56 -9.77
C ILE A 186 -12.94 -1.61 -9.63
N ALA A 187 -11.75 -2.11 -9.33
CA ALA A 187 -10.54 -1.28 -9.23
C ALA A 187 -10.20 -0.53 -10.55
N HIS A 188 -10.75 -0.98 -11.69
CA HIS A 188 -10.55 -0.30 -12.97
C HIS A 188 -11.60 0.79 -13.27
N GLU A 189 -12.64 0.93 -12.45
CA GLU A 189 -13.67 1.94 -12.64
C GLU A 189 -13.14 3.33 -12.27
N ARG A 190 -13.44 4.35 -13.10
CA ARG A 190 -12.98 5.74 -12.89
C ARG A 190 -13.34 6.29 -11.51
N ARG A 191 -14.51 5.95 -11.00
CA ARG A 191 -15.01 6.41 -9.67
C ARG A 191 -14.19 5.91 -8.49
N MET A 192 -13.41 4.82 -8.65
CA MET A 192 -12.52 4.30 -7.61
C MET A 192 -11.24 5.12 -7.47
N TRP A 193 -10.97 6.00 -8.42
CA TRP A 193 -9.74 6.78 -8.48
C TRP A 193 -10.03 8.26 -8.25
N HIS A 194 -9.15 8.88 -7.50
CA HIS A 194 -9.10 10.33 -7.34
C HIS A 194 -8.88 11.03 -8.71
N VAL A 195 -9.01 12.34 -8.73
CA VAL A 195 -8.84 13.17 -9.96
C VAL A 195 -7.49 12.93 -10.62
N ASP A 196 -6.43 12.74 -9.83
CA ASP A 196 -5.07 12.50 -10.30
C ASP A 196 -4.85 11.10 -10.92
N ARG A 197 -5.81 10.19 -10.84
CA ARG A 197 -5.77 8.81 -11.35
C ARG A 197 -4.62 7.95 -10.79
N MET A 198 -3.99 8.39 -9.73
CA MET A 198 -2.89 7.70 -9.06
C MET A 198 -3.29 7.20 -7.68
N HIS A 199 -4.15 7.92 -6.99
CA HIS A 199 -4.62 7.57 -5.65
C HIS A 199 -6.07 7.08 -5.71
N PRO A 200 -6.48 6.19 -4.79
CA PRO A 200 -7.87 5.81 -4.65
C PRO A 200 -8.73 7.03 -4.28
N SER A 201 -9.96 7.09 -4.75
CA SER A 201 -10.98 8.02 -4.25
C SER A 201 -11.48 7.57 -2.89
N ALA A 202 -12.34 8.36 -2.22
CA ALA A 202 -13.00 7.92 -0.98
C ALA A 202 -13.73 6.58 -1.16
N LEU A 203 -14.38 6.37 -2.31
CA LEU A 203 -15.02 5.11 -2.66
C LEU A 203 -13.97 4.00 -2.90
N GLY A 204 -12.85 4.31 -3.54
CA GLY A 204 -11.73 3.39 -3.72
C GLY A 204 -11.12 2.95 -2.40
N HIS A 205 -10.87 3.89 -1.50
CA HIS A 205 -10.40 3.59 -0.15
C HIS A 205 -11.38 2.71 0.64
N GLN A 206 -12.69 2.97 0.54
CA GLN A 206 -13.69 2.10 1.17
C GLN A 206 -13.69 0.70 0.56
N HIS A 207 -13.58 0.60 -0.77
CA HIS A 207 -13.52 -0.69 -1.46
C HIS A 207 -12.30 -1.52 -1.01
N ILE A 208 -11.12 -0.89 -0.87
CA ILE A 208 -9.91 -1.54 -0.35
C ILE A 208 -10.14 -2.01 1.08
N ALA A 209 -10.67 -1.15 1.95
CA ALA A 209 -10.95 -1.50 3.35
C ALA A 209 -11.91 -2.69 3.46
N ASP A 210 -12.98 -2.70 2.67
CA ASP A 210 -13.93 -3.80 2.62
C ASP A 210 -13.30 -5.10 2.07
N SER A 211 -12.37 -4.98 1.12
CA SER A 211 -11.64 -6.13 0.56
C SER A 211 -10.71 -6.75 1.59
N VAL A 212 -9.93 -5.95 2.30
CA VAL A 212 -9.07 -6.42 3.41
C VAL A 212 -9.91 -7.09 4.49
N ARG A 213 -10.99 -6.43 4.93
CA ARG A 213 -11.86 -6.95 5.97
C ARG A 213 -12.49 -8.30 5.57
N ARG A 214 -12.98 -8.43 4.33
CA ARG A 214 -13.54 -9.70 3.82
C ARG A 214 -12.48 -10.78 3.69
N HIS A 215 -11.30 -10.45 3.15
CA HIS A 215 -10.21 -11.41 2.96
C HIS A 215 -9.75 -12.03 4.28
N LEU A 216 -9.65 -11.21 5.34
CA LEU A 216 -9.31 -11.65 6.68
C LEU A 216 -10.53 -12.13 7.49
N SER A 217 -11.74 -12.09 6.92
CA SER A 217 -13.01 -12.39 7.59
C SER A 217 -13.19 -11.62 8.91
N LEU A 218 -12.72 -10.39 8.97
CA LEU A 218 -12.84 -9.53 10.14
C LEU A 218 -14.26 -8.98 10.26
N PRO A 219 -14.83 -8.87 11.48
CA PRO A 219 -16.17 -8.34 11.70
C PRO A 219 -16.23 -6.84 11.43
N ARG A 220 -17.38 -6.33 11.02
CA ARG A 220 -17.67 -4.90 11.10
C ARG A 220 -18.34 -4.61 12.43
N ARG A 221 -17.65 -3.94 13.33
CA ARG A 221 -18.13 -3.59 14.66
C ARG A 221 -18.77 -2.20 14.72
N SER A 222 -18.36 -1.30 13.79
CA SER A 222 -18.94 0.03 13.69
C SER A 222 -20.25 0.00 12.91
N ALA A 223 -21.33 0.49 13.50
CA ALA A 223 -22.61 0.69 12.82
C ALA A 223 -22.58 1.94 11.91
N LYS A 224 -21.75 2.93 12.25
CA LYS A 224 -21.62 4.18 11.50
C LYS A 224 -20.66 3.96 10.32
N LYS A 225 -21.12 4.27 9.11
CA LYS A 225 -20.27 4.23 7.91
C LYS A 225 -19.56 5.57 7.72
N ILE A 226 -18.29 5.53 7.30
CA ILE A 226 -17.60 6.73 6.85
C ILE A 226 -18.14 7.08 5.46
N PRO A 227 -18.53 8.35 5.20
CA PRO A 227 -19.03 8.77 3.91
C PRO A 227 -18.03 8.48 2.77
N THR A 228 -18.57 8.13 1.61
CA THR A 228 -17.78 7.89 0.39
C THR A 228 -18.20 8.80 -0.77
N GLU A 229 -19.30 9.52 -0.61
CA GLU A 229 -19.78 10.45 -1.61
C GLU A 229 -19.10 11.79 -1.42
N VAL A 230 -18.36 12.19 -2.44
CA VAL A 230 -17.76 13.52 -2.53
C VAL A 230 -18.34 14.15 -3.77
N ASN A 231 -19.23 15.11 -3.61
CA ASN A 231 -19.79 15.89 -4.72
C ASN A 231 -18.75 16.92 -5.19
N VAL A 232 -17.79 16.46 -5.97
CA VAL A 232 -16.79 17.34 -6.58
C VAL A 232 -17.32 17.82 -7.91
N SER A 233 -17.53 19.13 -8.04
CA SER A 233 -17.95 19.69 -9.33
C SER A 233 -16.83 19.56 -10.37
N LYS A 234 -17.17 19.39 -11.65
CA LYS A 234 -16.18 19.35 -12.75
C LYS A 234 -15.28 20.60 -12.79
N LYS A 235 -15.81 21.76 -12.36
CA LYS A 235 -15.03 23.00 -12.23
C LYS A 235 -13.96 22.91 -11.14
N PHE A 236 -14.29 22.29 -9.99
CA PHE A 236 -13.34 22.06 -8.91
C PHE A 236 -12.28 21.02 -9.31
N GLU A 237 -12.66 19.95 -10.01
CA GLU A 237 -11.71 18.99 -10.57
C GLU A 237 -10.68 19.68 -11.49
N MET A 238 -11.15 20.53 -12.39
CA MET A 238 -10.29 21.28 -13.30
C MET A 238 -9.39 22.26 -12.54
N TYR A 239 -9.93 23.01 -11.59
CA TYR A 239 -9.16 23.92 -10.75
C TYR A 239 -8.08 23.16 -9.97
N TRP A 240 -8.42 22.02 -9.37
CA TRP A 240 -7.48 21.19 -8.63
C TRP A 240 -6.35 20.63 -9.53
N LEU A 241 -6.69 20.17 -10.72
CA LEU A 241 -5.70 19.70 -11.71
C LEU A 241 -4.74 20.80 -12.14
N ILE A 242 -5.23 22.02 -12.33
CA ILE A 242 -4.40 23.17 -12.73
C ILE A 242 -3.49 23.59 -11.56
N THR A 243 -4.01 23.67 -10.35
CA THR A 243 -3.26 24.22 -9.20
C THR A 243 -2.34 23.20 -8.53
N ASN A 244 -2.84 21.99 -8.28
CA ASN A 244 -2.11 20.95 -7.57
C ASN A 244 -1.46 19.94 -8.53
N GLY A 245 -2.15 19.59 -9.60
CA GLY A 245 -1.63 18.70 -10.63
C GLY A 245 -0.44 19.31 -11.37
N ALA A 246 -0.48 20.59 -11.71
CA ALA A 246 0.64 21.28 -12.34
C ALA A 246 1.85 21.40 -11.41
N LYS A 247 1.64 21.71 -10.14
CA LYS A 247 2.71 21.74 -9.11
C LYS A 247 3.32 20.35 -8.88
N TRP A 248 2.46 19.34 -8.80
CA TRP A 248 2.92 17.95 -8.66
C TRP A 248 3.71 17.52 -9.90
N PHE A 249 3.17 17.79 -11.10
CA PHE A 249 3.82 17.47 -12.35
C PHE A 249 5.17 18.18 -12.50
N ALA A 250 5.25 19.49 -12.21
CA ALA A 250 6.48 20.26 -12.25
C ALA A 250 7.53 19.68 -11.29
N LYS A 251 7.15 19.39 -10.03
CA LYS A 251 8.05 18.80 -9.04
C LYS A 251 8.50 17.39 -9.44
N ARG A 252 7.64 16.59 -10.07
CA ARG A 252 7.95 15.21 -10.50
C ARG A 252 8.60 15.15 -11.87
N SER A 253 8.38 16.16 -12.73
CA SER A 253 9.03 16.21 -14.04
C SER A 253 10.55 16.28 -13.95
N ILE A 254 11.08 16.88 -12.90
CA ILE A 254 12.52 16.94 -12.66
C ILE A 254 13.05 15.54 -12.30
N ASP A 255 12.32 14.77 -11.51
CA ASP A 255 12.76 13.45 -10.99
C ASP A 255 12.36 12.28 -11.90
N LEU A 256 11.10 12.31 -12.41
CA LEU A 256 10.50 11.17 -13.10
C LEU A 256 10.67 11.21 -14.61
N VAL A 257 10.54 12.38 -15.26
CA VAL A 257 10.55 12.46 -16.72
C VAL A 257 11.89 12.06 -17.31
N PRO A 258 13.06 12.50 -16.79
CA PRO A 258 14.35 12.03 -17.28
C PRO A 258 14.53 10.53 -17.10
N ALA A 259 14.15 9.99 -15.94
CA ALA A 259 14.26 8.56 -15.65
C ALA A 259 13.34 7.72 -16.55
N LEU A 260 12.13 8.18 -16.83
CA LEU A 260 11.18 7.51 -17.72
C LEU A 260 11.61 7.58 -19.19
N ILE A 261 12.12 8.73 -19.65
CA ILE A 261 12.68 8.86 -21.00
C ILE A 261 13.88 7.94 -21.18
N TRP A 262 14.80 7.93 -20.19
CA TRP A 262 15.97 7.05 -20.23
C TRP A 262 15.55 5.59 -20.23
N LEU A 263 14.56 5.20 -19.43
CA LEU A 263 14.00 3.86 -19.39
C LEU A 263 13.40 3.46 -20.75
N MET A 264 12.61 4.32 -21.37
CA MET A 264 12.04 4.07 -22.71
C MET A 264 13.11 3.90 -23.78
N ILE A 265 14.19 4.70 -23.73
CA ILE A 265 15.32 4.59 -24.63
C ILE A 265 16.08 3.28 -24.39
N SER A 266 16.40 2.95 -23.14
CA SER A 266 17.16 1.75 -22.78
C SER A 266 16.42 0.47 -23.15
N GLU A 267 15.10 0.41 -22.92
CA GLU A 267 14.25 -0.71 -23.31
C GLU A 267 14.17 -0.88 -24.84
N ASN A 268 14.03 0.22 -25.59
CA ASN A 268 14.05 0.16 -27.05
C ASN A 268 15.42 -0.31 -27.60
N MET A 269 16.52 0.09 -26.97
CA MET A 269 17.85 -0.41 -27.34
C MET A 269 18.03 -1.89 -27.03
N ARG A 270 17.51 -2.37 -25.87
CA ARG A 270 17.54 -3.77 -25.48
C ARG A 270 16.75 -4.65 -26.44
N LYS A 271 15.54 -4.23 -26.83
CA LYS A 271 14.71 -4.94 -27.83
C LYS A 271 15.38 -5.04 -29.20
N ARG A 272 16.06 -3.97 -29.64
CA ARG A 272 16.83 -3.98 -30.92
C ARG A 272 18.05 -4.89 -30.88
N ARG A 273 18.65 -5.16 -29.71
CA ARG A 273 19.77 -6.08 -29.54
C ARG A 273 19.32 -7.54 -29.46
N SER A 274 18.14 -7.84 -28.97
CA SER A 274 17.58 -9.20 -28.89
C SER A 274 16.92 -9.66 -30.20
N SER A 275 16.72 -8.75 -31.18
CA SER A 275 16.16 -9.06 -32.50
C SER A 275 17.23 -9.15 -33.62
N LYS A 276 18.52 -9.10 -33.26
CA LYS A 276 19.66 -9.42 -34.10
C LYS A 276 20.37 -10.68 -33.59
#